data_7daefb4a07d460c3071ad1d68f57b748
#
_entry.id   7daefb4a07d460c3071ad1d68f57b748
#
_cell.length_a   1.000
_cell.length_b   1.000
_cell.length_c   1.000
_cell.angle_alpha   90.00
_cell.angle_beta   90.00
_cell.angle_gamma   90.00
#
_symmetry.space_group_name_H-M   'P 1'
#
loop_
_entity.id
_entity.type
_entity.pdbx_description
1 polymer ?
#
loop_
_entity_poly.entity_id
_entity_poly.type
_entity_poly.pdbx_seq_one_letter_code
_entity_poly.pdbx_strand_id
1 'polypeptide(L)'
;EKGLAEFLGVKYCLSVNSGSSANLVAFSTLTSPKLGDRAIKKGDEVIGVAAGFPTTVNPIIQFGAVPVFVDVDIQTHNINVDLIEAAITSKTKAIMLAHALGNPFNVGRVKEICDKHNLWLIEDTCDALGAEFNGQKCGTFGDIGTLSFYPAHHMTMGEGGAVFMNNPELKGIAESFRDWGRDCYCPPGCDNTCGCRFEQKHGDLPYGYDHKYVYSHSGYNLKITDMQAACGLAQLGKLEYFIEKRRSNYAYLRDKLESLTDFIHLPIPTPNSNPSWFGFPITLKDGCGVSRV
;
A
#
# COMPACT_ATOMS: atom_id res chain seq x y z
N GLU A 1 15.12 -5.00 2.11
CA GLU A 1 14.71 -3.75 1.46
C GLU A 1 15.25 -3.69 0.02
N LYS A 2 16.58 -3.79 -0.19
CA LYS A 2 17.21 -3.66 -1.53
C LYS A 2 16.65 -4.66 -2.55
N GLY A 3 16.63 -5.97 -2.23
CA GLY A 3 16.13 -6.99 -3.16
C GLY A 3 14.65 -6.81 -3.51
N LEU A 4 13.83 -6.34 -2.57
CA LEU A 4 12.43 -6.03 -2.84
C LEU A 4 12.27 -4.77 -3.71
N ALA A 5 13.07 -3.73 -3.46
CA ALA A 5 13.09 -2.53 -4.31
C ALA A 5 13.50 -2.85 -5.75
N GLU A 6 14.51 -3.72 -5.92
CA GLU A 6 14.95 -4.23 -7.24
C GLU A 6 13.83 -5.02 -7.94
N PHE A 7 13.15 -5.93 -7.21
CA PHE A 7 12.02 -6.68 -7.76
C PHE A 7 10.88 -5.78 -8.21
N LEU A 8 10.54 -4.75 -7.42
CA LEU A 8 9.46 -3.81 -7.72
C LEU A 8 9.86 -2.76 -8.77
N GLY A 9 11.13 -2.52 -8.97
CA GLY A 9 11.62 -1.45 -9.86
C GLY A 9 11.48 -0.05 -9.24
N VAL A 10 11.57 0.07 -7.92
CA VAL A 10 11.47 1.34 -7.18
C VAL A 10 12.80 1.74 -6.55
N LYS A 11 12.95 3.02 -6.23
CA LYS A 11 14.18 3.55 -5.62
C LYS A 11 14.29 3.22 -4.13
N TYR A 12 13.17 3.25 -3.41
CA TYR A 12 13.16 3.14 -1.95
C TYR A 12 12.12 2.13 -1.49
N CYS A 13 12.53 1.30 -0.54
CA CYS A 13 11.69 0.35 0.16
C CYS A 13 12.06 0.36 1.64
N LEU A 14 11.08 0.50 2.51
CA LEU A 14 11.22 0.47 3.96
C LEU A 14 10.43 -0.71 4.50
N SER A 15 11.10 -1.61 5.20
CA SER A 15 10.44 -2.74 5.87
C SER A 15 9.76 -2.30 7.17
N VAL A 16 8.57 -2.84 7.43
CA VAL A 16 7.77 -2.63 8.64
C VAL A 16 7.23 -3.96 9.16
N ASN A 17 6.72 -3.96 10.41
CA ASN A 17 6.37 -5.18 11.12
C ASN A 17 5.03 -5.83 10.71
N SER A 18 4.24 -5.20 9.84
CA SER A 18 3.03 -5.77 9.23
C SER A 18 2.54 -4.95 8.04
N GLY A 19 1.64 -5.51 7.21
CA GLY A 19 0.94 -4.75 6.17
C GLY A 19 0.07 -3.62 6.73
N SER A 20 -0.55 -3.85 7.89
CA SER A 20 -1.30 -2.80 8.60
C SER A 20 -0.42 -1.62 8.98
N SER A 21 0.79 -1.90 9.45
CA SER A 21 1.80 -0.87 9.74
C SER A 21 2.29 -0.18 8.47
N ALA A 22 2.38 -0.91 7.35
CA ALA A 22 2.72 -0.31 6.06
C ALA A 22 1.67 0.73 5.64
N ASN A 23 0.39 0.39 5.71
CA ASN A 23 -0.71 1.31 5.43
C ASN A 23 -0.71 2.51 6.39
N LEU A 24 -0.46 2.28 7.68
CA LEU A 24 -0.37 3.34 8.68
C LEU A 24 0.80 4.30 8.38
N VAL A 25 1.99 3.80 8.09
CA VAL A 25 3.15 4.62 7.73
C VAL A 25 2.92 5.37 6.43
N ALA A 26 2.38 4.71 5.40
CA ALA A 26 2.07 5.33 4.11
C ALA A 26 1.12 6.53 4.28
N PHE A 27 0.03 6.33 5.01
CA PHE A 27 -0.93 7.40 5.28
C PHE A 27 -0.33 8.51 6.17
N SER A 28 0.35 8.15 7.26
CA SER A 28 1.00 9.12 8.16
C SER A 28 2.01 9.98 7.42
N THR A 29 2.72 9.41 6.44
CA THR A 29 3.67 10.17 5.60
C THR A 29 3.00 11.36 4.93
N LEU A 30 1.79 11.19 4.42
CA LEU A 30 1.05 12.24 3.73
C LEU A 30 0.44 13.29 4.68
N THR A 31 0.46 13.05 5.99
CA THR A 31 0.01 14.02 7.00
C THR A 31 1.13 14.92 7.52
N SER A 32 2.36 14.70 7.06
CA SER A 32 3.53 15.44 7.53
C SER A 32 3.43 16.93 7.21
N PRO A 33 3.67 17.82 8.20
CA PRO A 33 3.73 19.26 7.94
C PRO A 33 4.86 19.66 6.97
N LYS A 34 5.85 18.80 6.75
CA LYS A 34 6.92 19.02 5.76
C LYS A 34 6.36 19.11 4.32
N LEU A 35 5.18 18.54 4.05
CA LEU A 35 4.51 18.60 2.74
C LEU A 35 3.74 19.91 2.50
N GLY A 36 3.76 20.84 3.46
CA GLY A 36 3.11 22.14 3.33
C GLY A 36 1.61 22.04 3.02
N ASP A 37 1.15 22.69 1.95
CA ASP A 37 -0.27 22.71 1.57
C ASP A 37 -0.78 21.39 1.01
N ARG A 38 0.11 20.48 0.63
CA ARG A 38 -0.24 19.12 0.20
C ARG A 38 -0.46 18.16 1.37
N ALA A 39 -0.06 18.52 2.60
CA ALA A 39 -0.29 17.68 3.77
C ALA A 39 -1.78 17.45 3.99
N ILE A 40 -2.14 16.18 4.25
CA ILE A 40 -3.51 15.81 4.65
C ILE A 40 -3.75 16.33 6.08
N LYS A 41 -4.88 16.98 6.30
CA LYS A 41 -5.30 17.57 7.58
C LYS A 41 -6.55 16.88 8.10
N LYS A 42 -6.83 17.04 9.40
CA LYS A 42 -8.11 16.58 9.98
C LYS A 42 -9.28 17.19 9.25
N GLY A 43 -10.25 16.36 8.87
CA GLY A 43 -11.43 16.76 8.10
C GLY A 43 -11.23 16.77 6.59
N ASP A 44 -10.01 16.57 6.07
CA ASP A 44 -9.79 16.31 4.64
C ASP A 44 -10.36 14.94 4.26
N GLU A 45 -10.77 14.81 3.01
CA GLU A 45 -11.42 13.62 2.48
C GLU A 45 -10.40 12.72 1.75
N VAL A 46 -10.57 11.41 1.93
CA VAL A 46 -9.79 10.38 1.26
C VAL A 46 -10.73 9.36 0.62
N ILE A 47 -10.66 9.22 -0.69
CA ILE A 47 -11.49 8.27 -1.43
C ILE A 47 -10.94 6.86 -1.26
N GLY A 48 -11.84 5.92 -0.98
CA GLY A 48 -11.58 4.49 -0.83
C GLY A 48 -12.81 3.66 -1.12
N VAL A 49 -12.78 2.39 -0.73
CA VAL A 49 -13.90 1.46 -0.84
C VAL A 49 -14.28 0.91 0.52
N ALA A 50 -15.58 0.64 0.74
CA ALA A 50 -16.05 -0.02 1.95
C ALA A 50 -15.85 -1.54 1.91
N ALA A 51 -15.86 -2.13 0.71
CA ALA A 51 -15.66 -3.56 0.49
C ALA A 51 -14.14 -3.85 0.37
N GLY A 52 -13.43 -3.83 1.49
CA GLY A 52 -11.99 -4.05 1.54
C GLY A 52 -11.49 -4.40 2.93
N PHE A 53 -10.18 -4.57 3.07
CA PHE A 53 -9.58 -4.87 4.35
C PHE A 53 -9.55 -3.60 5.24
N PRO A 54 -9.89 -3.71 6.53
CA PRO A 54 -10.04 -2.52 7.38
C PRO A 54 -8.81 -1.62 7.46
N THR A 55 -7.60 -2.18 7.36
CA THR A 55 -6.37 -1.40 7.54
C THR A 55 -6.01 -0.50 6.36
N THR A 56 -6.72 -0.63 5.22
CA THR A 56 -6.67 0.36 4.14
C THR A 56 -7.46 1.64 4.52
N VAL A 57 -8.44 1.52 5.42
CA VAL A 57 -9.31 2.63 5.84
C VAL A 57 -8.96 3.18 7.23
N ASN A 58 -8.55 2.31 8.16
CA ASN A 58 -8.32 2.67 9.55
C ASN A 58 -7.40 3.89 9.76
N PRO A 59 -6.27 4.05 9.05
CA PRO A 59 -5.38 5.20 9.22
C PRO A 59 -6.08 6.53 8.93
N ILE A 60 -7.00 6.55 7.96
CA ILE A 60 -7.80 7.74 7.61
C ILE A 60 -8.60 8.20 8.82
N ILE A 61 -9.33 7.25 9.44
CA ILE A 61 -10.18 7.52 10.61
C ILE A 61 -9.33 7.88 11.84
N GLN A 62 -8.24 7.14 12.08
CA GLN A 62 -7.34 7.36 13.23
C GLN A 62 -6.73 8.76 13.21
N PHE A 63 -6.41 9.27 12.04
CA PHE A 63 -5.87 10.62 11.88
C PHE A 63 -6.95 11.71 11.99
N GLY A 64 -8.23 11.35 11.80
CA GLY A 64 -9.36 12.28 11.80
C GLY A 64 -9.65 12.88 10.42
N ALA A 65 -9.15 12.28 9.35
CA ALA A 65 -9.60 12.51 7.99
C ALA A 65 -10.92 11.73 7.75
N VAL A 66 -11.60 12.02 6.66
CA VAL A 66 -12.93 11.49 6.35
C VAL A 66 -12.83 10.50 5.19
N PRO A 67 -13.11 9.20 5.39
CA PRO A 67 -13.19 8.27 4.29
C PRO A 67 -14.43 8.54 3.43
N VAL A 68 -14.25 8.64 2.13
CA VAL A 68 -15.34 8.77 1.14
C VAL A 68 -15.39 7.47 0.34
N PHE A 69 -16.47 6.71 0.50
CA PHE A 69 -16.57 5.41 -0.13
C PHE A 69 -17.20 5.48 -1.50
N VAL A 70 -16.54 4.84 -2.47
CA VAL A 70 -17.06 4.59 -3.82
C VAL A 70 -17.34 3.10 -3.95
N ASP A 71 -18.37 2.75 -4.70
CA ASP A 71 -18.78 1.36 -4.85
C ASP A 71 -17.79 0.54 -5.72
N VAL A 72 -17.91 -0.77 -5.64
CA VAL A 72 -17.05 -1.74 -6.34
C VAL A 72 -17.81 -2.47 -7.44
N ASP A 73 -17.09 -2.94 -8.45
CA ASP A 73 -17.61 -3.85 -9.45
C ASP A 73 -17.63 -5.30 -8.92
N ILE A 74 -18.75 -5.98 -9.12
CA ILE A 74 -19.00 -7.30 -8.53
C ILE A 74 -18.06 -8.38 -9.08
N GLN A 75 -17.60 -8.26 -10.33
CA GLN A 75 -16.79 -9.29 -10.97
C GLN A 75 -15.29 -9.07 -10.77
N THR A 76 -14.86 -7.82 -10.73
CA THR A 76 -13.46 -7.47 -10.47
C THR A 76 -13.17 -7.32 -8.99
N HIS A 77 -14.17 -7.06 -8.15
CA HIS A 77 -14.11 -6.68 -6.74
C HIS A 77 -13.33 -5.37 -6.49
N ASN A 78 -13.01 -4.63 -7.54
CA ASN A 78 -12.29 -3.37 -7.48
C ASN A 78 -13.24 -2.18 -7.57
N ILE A 79 -12.75 -1.01 -7.16
CA ILE A 79 -13.48 0.26 -7.25
C ILE A 79 -14.03 0.48 -8.66
N ASN A 80 -15.27 0.96 -8.75
CA ASN A 80 -15.81 1.47 -10.00
C ASN A 80 -15.19 2.84 -10.29
N VAL A 81 -14.21 2.87 -11.19
CA VAL A 81 -13.42 4.06 -11.49
C VAL A 81 -14.22 5.20 -12.09
N ASP A 82 -15.36 4.91 -12.73
CA ASP A 82 -16.23 5.91 -13.35
C ASP A 82 -16.99 6.76 -12.31
N LEU A 83 -17.08 6.28 -11.08
CA LEU A 83 -17.75 6.97 -9.98
C LEU A 83 -16.79 7.88 -9.18
N ILE A 84 -15.47 7.76 -9.37
CA ILE A 84 -14.47 8.46 -8.56
C ILE A 84 -14.59 9.98 -8.72
N GLU A 85 -14.65 10.49 -9.95
CA GLU A 85 -14.66 11.95 -10.18
C GLU A 85 -15.90 12.62 -9.58
N ALA A 86 -17.04 11.92 -9.53
CA ALA A 86 -18.26 12.42 -8.90
C ALA A 86 -18.16 12.51 -7.35
N ALA A 87 -17.25 11.77 -6.75
CA ALA A 87 -16.99 11.77 -5.31
C ALA A 87 -15.95 12.82 -4.87
N ILE A 88 -15.28 13.48 -5.82
CA ILE A 88 -14.24 14.47 -5.53
C ILE A 88 -14.88 15.80 -5.11
N THR A 89 -14.42 16.35 -3.99
CA THR A 89 -14.78 17.68 -3.48
C THR A 89 -13.54 18.56 -3.30
N SER A 90 -13.71 19.80 -2.88
CA SER A 90 -12.59 20.68 -2.54
C SER A 90 -11.78 20.22 -1.32
N LYS A 91 -12.31 19.26 -0.54
CA LYS A 91 -11.64 18.66 0.62
C LYS A 91 -10.89 17.37 0.30
N THR A 92 -11.12 16.79 -0.88
CA THR A 92 -10.45 15.55 -1.28
C THR A 92 -8.94 15.80 -1.47
N LYS A 93 -8.12 15.00 -0.80
CA LYS A 93 -6.65 15.12 -0.82
C LYS A 93 -5.94 13.88 -1.33
N ALA A 94 -6.57 12.71 -1.20
CA ALA A 94 -5.96 11.44 -1.58
C ALA A 94 -6.99 10.43 -2.06
N ILE A 95 -6.47 9.44 -2.78
CA ILE A 95 -7.14 8.17 -3.06
C ILE A 95 -6.27 7.08 -2.43
N MET A 96 -6.87 6.19 -1.63
CA MET A 96 -6.19 5.03 -1.02
C MET A 96 -6.98 3.78 -1.31
N LEU A 97 -6.42 2.89 -2.14
CA LEU A 97 -7.10 1.73 -2.69
C LEU A 97 -6.25 0.48 -2.60
N ALA A 98 -6.89 -0.66 -2.31
CA ALA A 98 -6.28 -1.96 -2.44
C ALA A 98 -6.55 -2.55 -3.84
N HIS A 99 -5.55 -3.28 -4.37
CA HIS A 99 -5.72 -4.18 -5.52
C HIS A 99 -6.40 -5.46 -5.01
N ALA A 100 -7.73 -5.50 -5.14
CA ALA A 100 -8.57 -6.47 -4.45
C ALA A 100 -8.20 -7.92 -4.78
N LEU A 101 -7.85 -8.69 -3.75
CA LEU A 101 -7.55 -10.12 -3.84
C LEU A 101 -6.51 -10.48 -4.91
N GLY A 102 -5.60 -9.54 -5.22
CA GLY A 102 -4.55 -9.74 -6.21
C GLY A 102 -4.91 -9.36 -7.64
N ASN A 103 -6.14 -8.85 -7.84
CA ASN A 103 -6.60 -8.31 -9.12
C ASN A 103 -6.39 -6.79 -9.14
N PRO A 104 -5.55 -6.24 -10.04
CA PRO A 104 -5.35 -4.80 -10.11
C PRO A 104 -6.65 -4.03 -10.39
N PHE A 105 -6.91 -2.94 -9.67
CA PHE A 105 -7.90 -1.98 -10.16
C PHE A 105 -7.34 -1.26 -11.41
N ASN A 106 -8.18 -0.55 -12.15
CA ASN A 106 -7.72 0.26 -13.30
C ASN A 106 -6.88 1.44 -12.80
N VAL A 107 -5.65 1.14 -12.40
CA VAL A 107 -4.72 2.10 -11.80
C VAL A 107 -4.32 3.20 -12.77
N GLY A 108 -4.32 2.92 -14.07
CA GLY A 108 -4.06 3.94 -15.10
C GLY A 108 -5.09 5.06 -15.03
N ARG A 109 -6.39 4.71 -15.02
CA ARG A 109 -7.47 5.69 -14.90
C ARG A 109 -7.45 6.42 -13.56
N VAL A 110 -7.21 5.70 -12.46
CA VAL A 110 -7.10 6.33 -11.13
C VAL A 110 -5.94 7.33 -11.09
N LYS A 111 -4.79 6.97 -11.67
CA LYS A 111 -3.63 7.88 -11.76
C LYS A 111 -3.94 9.15 -12.55
N GLU A 112 -4.61 9.02 -13.71
CA GLU A 112 -5.05 10.18 -14.49
C GLU A 112 -5.94 11.12 -13.67
N ILE A 113 -6.88 10.56 -12.90
CA ILE A 113 -7.75 11.34 -12.00
C ILE A 113 -6.93 12.03 -10.91
N CYS A 114 -6.00 11.32 -10.27
CA CYS A 114 -5.13 11.90 -9.26
C CYS A 114 -4.29 13.05 -9.80
N ASP A 115 -3.71 12.91 -10.99
CA ASP A 115 -2.92 13.95 -11.63
C ASP A 115 -3.76 15.17 -12.00
N LYS A 116 -4.95 14.95 -12.56
CA LYS A 116 -5.89 16.02 -12.92
C LYS A 116 -6.34 16.85 -11.71
N HIS A 117 -6.57 16.20 -10.58
CA HIS A 117 -7.08 16.83 -9.37
C HIS A 117 -6.02 17.11 -8.29
N ASN A 118 -4.74 16.86 -8.60
CA ASN A 118 -3.60 16.99 -7.68
C ASN A 118 -3.79 16.22 -6.37
N LEU A 119 -4.28 14.98 -6.46
CA LEU A 119 -4.50 14.08 -5.33
C LEU A 119 -3.30 13.16 -5.12
N TRP A 120 -3.05 12.77 -3.87
CA TRP A 120 -2.13 11.68 -3.57
C TRP A 120 -2.76 10.34 -3.92
N LEU A 121 -1.94 9.38 -4.36
CA LEU A 121 -2.35 8.00 -4.58
C LEU A 121 -1.53 7.05 -3.70
N ILE A 122 -2.21 6.33 -2.79
CA ILE A 122 -1.64 5.19 -2.06
C ILE A 122 -2.22 3.91 -2.67
N GLU A 123 -1.34 3.03 -3.13
CA GLU A 123 -1.69 1.70 -3.61
C GLU A 123 -1.41 0.65 -2.53
N ASP A 124 -2.46 0.07 -1.96
CA ASP A 124 -2.33 -1.09 -1.08
C ASP A 124 -2.20 -2.35 -1.94
N THR A 125 -0.99 -2.88 -2.03
CA THR A 125 -0.66 -4.10 -2.80
C THR A 125 -0.43 -5.32 -1.90
N CYS A 126 -0.94 -5.31 -0.68
CA CYS A 126 -0.78 -6.42 0.26
C CYS A 126 -1.21 -7.76 -0.37
N ASP A 127 -2.33 -7.76 -1.11
CA ASP A 127 -2.86 -8.91 -1.82
C ASP A 127 -2.33 -9.08 -3.25
N ALA A 128 -1.46 -8.20 -3.74
CA ALA A 128 -1.17 -8.09 -5.17
C ALA A 128 0.33 -8.05 -5.52
N LEU A 129 1.20 -8.56 -4.64
CA LEU A 129 2.63 -8.62 -4.94
C LEU A 129 2.88 -9.41 -6.21
N GLY A 130 3.52 -8.76 -7.19
CA GLY A 130 3.80 -9.32 -8.51
C GLY A 130 2.67 -9.19 -9.53
N ALA A 131 1.54 -8.58 -9.16
CA ALA A 131 0.52 -8.18 -10.13
C ALA A 131 1.02 -7.00 -10.98
N GLU A 132 0.55 -6.93 -12.23
CA GLU A 132 0.96 -5.92 -13.20
C GLU A 132 -0.27 -5.30 -13.88
N PHE A 133 -0.14 -4.04 -14.26
CA PHE A 133 -1.08 -3.34 -15.12
C PHE A 133 -0.31 -2.67 -16.27
N ASN A 134 -0.68 -2.94 -17.51
CA ASN A 134 0.08 -2.52 -18.71
C ASN A 134 1.58 -2.88 -18.63
N GLY A 135 1.95 -4.02 -18.02
CA GLY A 135 3.33 -4.48 -17.88
C GLY A 135 4.14 -3.79 -16.78
N GLN A 136 3.56 -2.85 -16.04
CA GLN A 136 4.19 -2.22 -14.87
C GLN A 136 3.63 -2.84 -13.58
N LYS A 137 4.49 -3.08 -12.58
CA LYS A 137 4.09 -3.66 -11.30
C LYS A 137 3.16 -2.73 -10.52
N CYS A 138 2.09 -3.29 -9.98
CA CYS A 138 1.18 -2.57 -9.09
C CYS A 138 1.92 -2.08 -7.83
N GLY A 139 1.45 -0.96 -7.27
CA GLY A 139 2.10 -0.25 -6.17
C GLY A 139 3.15 0.77 -6.61
N THR A 140 3.46 0.82 -7.93
CA THR A 140 4.50 1.71 -8.46
C THR A 140 3.96 2.84 -9.33
N PHE A 141 2.65 2.94 -9.48
CA PHE A 141 1.97 4.01 -10.24
C PHE A 141 1.71 5.24 -9.36
N GLY A 142 1.35 5.01 -8.11
CA GLY A 142 1.04 6.06 -7.15
C GLY A 142 2.28 6.67 -6.49
N ASP A 143 2.02 7.46 -5.46
CA ASP A 143 3.06 8.13 -4.68
C ASP A 143 3.72 7.17 -3.69
N ILE A 144 2.92 6.26 -3.09
CA ILE A 144 3.35 5.28 -2.09
C ILE A 144 2.63 3.96 -2.34
N GLY A 145 3.38 2.86 -2.37
CA GLY A 145 2.86 1.50 -2.36
C GLY A 145 3.11 0.80 -1.03
N THR A 146 2.24 -0.14 -0.66
CA THR A 146 2.36 -0.93 0.57
C THR A 146 2.26 -2.42 0.31
N LEU A 147 2.89 -3.23 1.15
CA LEU A 147 2.89 -4.68 1.09
C LEU A 147 2.73 -5.30 2.48
N SER A 148 2.19 -6.52 2.48
CA SER A 148 2.15 -7.39 3.65
C SER A 148 2.90 -8.70 3.40
N PHE A 149 3.55 -9.18 4.46
CA PHE A 149 4.22 -10.48 4.49
C PHE A 149 3.66 -11.38 5.59
N TYR A 150 2.38 -11.17 5.93
CA TYR A 150 1.59 -12.09 6.75
C TYR A 150 1.56 -13.48 6.08
N PRO A 151 1.44 -14.59 6.81
CA PRO A 151 1.58 -15.96 6.27
C PRO A 151 0.76 -16.29 5.03
N ALA A 152 -0.43 -15.70 4.86
CA ALA A 152 -1.31 -16.00 3.74
C ALA A 152 -0.92 -15.28 2.43
N HIS A 153 -0.06 -14.25 2.48
CA HIS A 153 0.33 -13.47 1.29
C HIS A 153 1.30 -14.21 0.37
N HIS A 154 1.72 -13.55 -0.69
CA HIS A 154 2.56 -14.11 -1.77
C HIS A 154 3.93 -14.58 -1.30
N MET A 155 4.48 -13.92 -0.30
CA MET A 155 5.64 -14.35 0.48
C MET A 155 5.39 -14.01 1.95
N THR A 156 6.05 -14.71 2.86
CA THR A 156 5.85 -14.49 4.29
C THR A 156 7.16 -14.21 5.03
N MET A 157 7.05 -13.44 6.11
CA MET A 157 8.11 -13.21 7.08
C MET A 157 7.64 -13.65 8.50
N GLY A 158 6.55 -14.47 8.57
CA GLY A 158 5.78 -14.72 9.79
C GLY A 158 4.83 -13.56 10.06
N GLU A 159 5.37 -12.38 10.30
CA GLU A 159 4.74 -11.06 10.22
C GLU A 159 5.72 -10.12 9.53
N GLY A 160 5.21 -9.12 8.82
CA GLY A 160 6.01 -8.12 8.14
C GLY A 160 5.22 -7.34 7.11
N GLY A 161 5.82 -6.29 6.62
CA GLY A 161 5.29 -5.46 5.55
C GLY A 161 6.37 -4.59 4.95
N ALA A 162 6.01 -3.82 3.94
CA ALA A 162 6.89 -2.82 3.35
C ALA A 162 6.10 -1.61 2.86
N VAL A 163 6.77 -0.46 2.90
CA VAL A 163 6.34 0.80 2.27
C VAL A 163 7.37 1.15 1.21
N PHE A 164 6.95 1.46 0.00
CA PHE A 164 7.90 1.71 -1.08
C PHE A 164 7.46 2.88 -1.98
N MET A 165 8.44 3.56 -2.56
CA MET A 165 8.20 4.80 -3.30
C MET A 165 9.43 5.21 -4.12
N ASN A 166 9.25 6.23 -4.97
CA ASN A 166 10.35 6.82 -5.76
C ASN A 166 10.76 8.21 -5.29
N ASN A 167 9.95 8.87 -4.47
CA ASN A 167 10.21 10.22 -3.96
C ASN A 167 11.08 10.16 -2.70
N PRO A 168 12.29 10.80 -2.70
CA PRO A 168 13.20 10.79 -1.54
C PRO A 168 12.65 11.57 -0.33
N GLU A 169 11.82 12.59 -0.56
CA GLU A 169 11.20 13.35 0.53
C GLU A 169 10.18 12.47 1.28
N LEU A 170 9.29 11.81 0.54
CA LEU A 170 8.32 10.87 1.14
C LEU A 170 9.04 9.72 1.87
N LYS A 171 10.16 9.22 1.31
CA LYS A 171 11.00 8.20 1.97
C LYS A 171 11.53 8.68 3.33
N GLY A 172 12.07 9.88 3.39
CA GLY A 172 12.59 10.43 4.65
C GLY A 172 11.50 10.64 5.69
N ILE A 173 10.32 11.09 5.28
CA ILE A 173 9.14 11.25 6.15
C ILE A 173 8.63 9.89 6.64
N ALA A 174 8.49 8.90 5.75
CA ALA A 174 8.04 7.54 6.09
C ALA A 174 9.00 6.88 7.10
N GLU A 175 10.29 7.02 6.89
CA GLU A 175 11.32 6.50 7.81
C GLU A 175 11.23 7.16 9.19
N SER A 176 10.99 8.48 9.23
CA SER A 176 10.76 9.21 10.48
C SER A 176 9.54 8.64 11.23
N PHE A 177 8.39 8.47 10.57
CA PHE A 177 7.21 7.88 11.19
C PHE A 177 7.42 6.45 11.65
N ARG A 178 8.14 5.61 10.87
CA ARG A 178 8.50 4.25 11.26
C ARG A 178 9.38 4.21 12.51
N ASP A 179 10.27 5.19 12.66
CA ASP A 179 11.37 5.22 13.64
C ASP A 179 11.16 6.33 14.69
N TRP A 180 10.06 6.30 15.44
CA TRP A 180 9.68 7.17 16.55
C TRP A 180 9.44 8.64 16.19
N GLY A 181 9.42 9.02 14.93
CA GLY A 181 9.32 10.41 14.49
C GLY A 181 10.65 11.16 14.47
N ARG A 182 11.77 10.45 14.51
CA ARG A 182 13.12 11.04 14.48
C ARG A 182 13.41 11.78 13.18
N ASP A 183 14.18 12.86 13.31
CA ASP A 183 14.76 13.57 12.16
C ASP A 183 16.12 12.98 11.71
N CYS A 184 16.62 11.98 12.43
CA CYS A 184 17.86 11.30 12.10
C CYS A 184 17.60 10.12 11.13
N TYR A 185 18.27 10.13 10.01
CA TYR A 185 18.23 9.08 8.96
C TYR A 185 19.50 8.24 8.90
N CYS A 186 20.36 8.32 9.90
CA CYS A 186 21.51 7.40 10.03
C CYS A 186 20.99 5.98 10.31
N PRO A 187 21.53 4.96 9.64
CA PRO A 187 21.14 3.57 9.88
C PRO A 187 21.29 3.20 11.36
N PRO A 188 20.40 2.36 11.90
CA PRO A 188 20.53 1.87 13.28
C PRO A 188 21.90 1.27 13.54
N GLY A 189 22.52 1.61 14.68
CA GLY A 189 23.86 1.13 15.04
C GLY A 189 25.03 1.86 14.36
N CYS A 190 24.75 2.77 13.42
CA CYS A 190 25.76 3.56 12.71
C CYS A 190 25.64 5.04 13.10
N ASP A 191 26.45 5.50 14.04
CA ASP A 191 26.40 6.88 14.46
C ASP A 191 27.12 7.82 13.49
N ASN A 192 26.58 9.02 13.31
CA ASN A 192 27.15 10.13 12.55
C ASN A 192 27.52 9.79 11.07
N THR A 193 26.82 8.83 10.44
CA THR A 193 27.04 8.54 9.01
C THR A 193 26.60 9.69 8.09
N CYS A 194 25.76 10.60 8.58
CA CYS A 194 25.38 11.84 7.92
C CYS A 194 26.49 12.90 7.90
N GLY A 195 27.53 12.77 8.77
CA GLY A 195 28.61 13.75 8.94
C GLY A 195 28.20 15.10 9.53
N CYS A 196 26.96 15.24 10.00
CA CYS A 196 26.41 16.52 10.47
C CYS A 196 25.61 16.40 11.78
N ARG A 197 25.93 15.42 12.63
CA ARG A 197 25.18 15.11 13.86
C ARG A 197 25.01 16.31 14.79
N PHE A 198 26.02 17.17 14.90
CA PHE A 198 26.05 18.32 15.78
C PHE A 198 26.18 19.66 15.04
N GLU A 199 26.01 19.66 13.73
CA GLU A 199 26.25 20.82 12.87
C GLU A 199 24.94 21.42 12.31
N GLN A 200 23.85 21.28 13.06
CA GLN A 200 22.53 21.73 12.60
C GLN A 200 21.84 22.60 13.65
N LYS A 201 20.91 23.42 13.16
CA LYS A 201 19.98 24.21 13.96
C LYS A 201 18.57 23.65 13.79
N HIS A 202 17.92 23.31 14.88
CA HIS A 202 16.56 22.75 14.90
C HIS A 202 15.62 23.66 15.68
N GLY A 203 14.85 24.51 14.97
CA GLY A 203 13.93 25.46 15.58
C GLY A 203 14.64 26.33 16.64
N ASP A 204 14.08 26.39 17.85
CA ASP A 204 14.61 27.17 18.97
C ASP A 204 15.69 26.45 19.81
N LEU A 205 15.99 25.18 19.48
CA LEU A 205 17.05 24.43 20.16
C LEU A 205 18.42 25.08 19.91
N PRO A 206 19.39 24.93 20.87
CA PRO A 206 20.75 25.43 20.67
C PRO A 206 21.39 24.89 19.40
N TYR A 207 22.25 25.68 18.74
CA TYR A 207 23.09 25.18 17.67
C TYR A 207 23.97 24.03 18.19
N GLY A 208 24.12 22.98 17.35
CA GLY A 208 24.87 21.79 17.75
C GLY A 208 24.10 20.82 18.65
N TYR A 209 22.78 21.01 18.81
CA TYR A 209 21.95 19.99 19.44
C TYR A 209 22.02 18.67 18.70
N ASP A 210 22.12 17.56 19.43
CA ASP A 210 22.20 16.23 18.81
C ASP A 210 20.92 15.89 18.02
N HIS A 211 20.99 15.91 16.69
CA HIS A 211 19.82 15.69 15.84
C HIS A 211 19.21 14.29 15.99
N LYS A 212 19.96 13.33 16.52
CA LYS A 212 19.45 12.00 16.84
C LYS A 212 18.29 12.02 17.86
N TYR A 213 18.19 13.07 18.63
CA TYR A 213 17.14 13.28 19.64
C TYR A 213 16.18 14.41 19.26
N VAL A 214 16.15 14.79 17.99
CA VAL A 214 15.14 15.70 17.42
C VAL A 214 14.03 14.87 16.78
N TYR A 215 12.79 15.21 17.09
CA TYR A 215 11.61 14.49 16.62
C TYR A 215 10.69 15.47 15.87
N SER A 216 10.55 15.28 14.56
CA SER A 216 9.72 16.12 13.69
C SER A 216 8.28 15.64 13.62
N HIS A 217 8.02 14.38 13.99
CA HIS A 217 6.72 13.74 13.91
C HIS A 217 6.38 13.00 15.22
N SER A 218 5.09 12.77 15.43
CA SER A 218 4.62 11.80 16.43
C SER A 218 4.63 10.40 15.77
N GLY A 219 5.79 9.78 15.75
CA GLY A 219 6.02 8.51 15.05
C GLY A 219 5.88 7.27 15.93
N TYR A 220 6.15 6.12 15.32
CA TYR A 220 5.93 4.79 15.87
C TYR A 220 7.24 4.02 15.98
N ASN A 221 7.21 2.82 16.56
CA ASN A 221 8.27 1.83 16.41
C ASN A 221 7.72 0.62 15.62
N LEU A 222 7.86 0.66 14.31
CA LEU A 222 7.25 -0.32 13.40
C LEU A 222 8.28 -1.12 12.60
N LYS A 223 9.54 -1.13 13.05
CA LYS A 223 10.61 -1.91 12.41
C LYS A 223 10.40 -3.41 12.54
N ILE A 224 10.91 -4.16 11.57
CA ILE A 224 11.05 -5.63 11.66
C ILE A 224 12.35 -6.02 12.37
N THR A 225 12.46 -7.29 12.69
CA THR A 225 13.72 -7.91 13.15
C THR A 225 14.52 -8.49 11.98
N ASP A 226 15.82 -8.69 12.18
CA ASP A 226 16.69 -9.36 11.20
C ASP A 226 16.25 -10.80 10.92
N MET A 227 15.66 -11.49 11.89
CA MET A 227 15.08 -12.83 11.72
C MET A 227 13.94 -12.83 10.70
N GLN A 228 13.04 -11.85 10.80
CA GLN A 228 11.95 -11.67 9.82
C GLN A 228 12.52 -11.32 8.44
N ALA A 229 13.50 -10.41 8.38
CA ALA A 229 14.15 -10.04 7.14
C ALA A 229 14.85 -11.23 6.45
N ALA A 230 15.49 -12.10 7.21
CA ALA A 230 16.14 -13.33 6.68
C ALA A 230 15.10 -14.29 6.08
N CYS A 231 13.96 -14.49 6.76
CA CYS A 231 12.84 -15.26 6.19
C CYS A 231 12.35 -14.65 4.87
N GLY A 232 12.13 -13.32 4.84
CA GLY A 232 11.69 -12.61 3.66
C GLY A 232 12.66 -12.74 2.48
N LEU A 233 13.96 -12.63 2.74
CA LEU A 233 14.98 -12.80 1.71
C LEU A 233 14.96 -14.20 1.10
N ALA A 234 14.81 -15.24 1.91
CA ALA A 234 14.66 -16.62 1.44
C ALA A 234 13.37 -16.86 0.64
N GLN A 235 12.29 -16.17 0.98
CA GLN A 235 11.01 -16.23 0.24
C GLN A 235 11.07 -15.46 -1.08
N LEU A 236 11.76 -14.30 -1.11
CA LEU A 236 11.88 -13.47 -2.30
C LEU A 236 12.47 -14.25 -3.49
N GLY A 237 13.44 -15.13 -3.24
CA GLY A 237 14.02 -16.00 -4.27
C GLY A 237 13.05 -17.04 -4.86
N LYS A 238 11.86 -17.23 -4.25
CA LYS A 238 10.81 -18.17 -4.71
C LYS A 238 9.58 -17.44 -5.26
N LEU A 239 9.56 -16.12 -5.18
CA LEU A 239 8.37 -15.32 -5.39
C LEU A 239 7.77 -15.50 -6.79
N GLU A 240 8.59 -15.51 -7.84
CA GLU A 240 8.10 -15.70 -9.22
C GLU A 240 7.39 -17.05 -9.40
N TYR A 241 7.94 -18.12 -8.83
CA TYR A 241 7.30 -19.42 -8.83
C TYR A 241 5.94 -19.40 -8.10
N PHE A 242 5.84 -18.69 -6.97
CA PHE A 242 4.58 -18.57 -6.24
C PHE A 242 3.54 -17.78 -7.04
N ILE A 243 3.93 -16.69 -7.68
CA ILE A 243 3.04 -15.89 -8.54
C ILE A 243 2.49 -16.74 -9.70
N GLU A 244 3.36 -17.49 -10.37
CA GLU A 244 2.96 -18.35 -11.50
C GLU A 244 2.00 -19.46 -11.05
N LYS A 245 2.25 -20.07 -9.87
CA LYS A 245 1.33 -21.07 -9.30
C LYS A 245 -0.03 -20.48 -8.96
N ARG A 246 -0.09 -19.26 -8.45
CA ARG A 246 -1.36 -18.57 -8.19
C ARG A 246 -2.13 -18.31 -9.50
N ARG A 247 -1.45 -17.89 -10.55
CA ARG A 247 -2.05 -17.71 -11.90
C ARG A 247 -2.56 -19.01 -12.46
N SER A 248 -1.78 -20.08 -12.39
CA SER A 248 -2.20 -21.41 -12.88
C SER A 248 -3.37 -21.99 -12.09
N ASN A 249 -3.38 -21.80 -10.75
CA ASN A 249 -4.49 -22.23 -9.91
C ASN A 249 -5.78 -21.46 -10.23
N TYR A 250 -5.69 -20.16 -10.47
CA TYR A 250 -6.83 -19.36 -10.88
C TYR A 250 -7.41 -19.87 -12.21
N ALA A 251 -6.57 -20.10 -13.23
CA ALA A 251 -6.99 -20.57 -14.52
C ALA A 251 -7.68 -21.95 -14.40
N TYR A 252 -7.11 -22.85 -13.60
CA TYR A 252 -7.70 -24.17 -13.35
C TYR A 252 -9.07 -24.07 -12.66
N LEU A 253 -9.19 -23.29 -11.60
CA LEU A 253 -10.46 -23.13 -10.88
C LEU A 253 -11.53 -22.50 -11.78
N ARG A 254 -11.16 -21.49 -12.56
CA ARG A 254 -12.06 -20.82 -13.48
C ARG A 254 -12.61 -21.82 -14.53
N ASP A 255 -11.75 -22.63 -15.13
CA ASP A 255 -12.15 -23.67 -16.08
C ASP A 255 -13.14 -24.67 -15.44
N LYS A 256 -12.84 -25.15 -14.24
CA LYS A 256 -13.68 -26.12 -13.53
C LYS A 256 -15.03 -25.59 -13.08
N LEU A 257 -15.14 -24.29 -12.84
CA LEU A 257 -16.35 -23.64 -12.34
C LEU A 257 -17.16 -22.94 -13.46
N GLU A 258 -16.70 -22.94 -14.70
CA GLU A 258 -17.35 -22.26 -15.83
C GLU A 258 -18.82 -22.72 -16.02
N SER A 259 -19.10 -23.99 -15.79
CA SER A 259 -20.47 -24.56 -15.91
C SER A 259 -21.44 -24.05 -14.84
N LEU A 260 -20.94 -23.38 -13.78
CA LEU A 260 -21.74 -22.87 -12.68
C LEU A 260 -22.08 -21.38 -12.82
N THR A 261 -21.75 -20.76 -13.95
CA THR A 261 -21.93 -19.31 -14.16
C THR A 261 -23.39 -18.86 -14.19
N ASP A 262 -24.35 -19.79 -14.29
CA ASP A 262 -25.77 -19.47 -14.09
C ASP A 262 -26.11 -19.13 -12.62
N PHE A 263 -25.33 -19.64 -11.67
CA PHE A 263 -25.55 -19.51 -10.23
C PHE A 263 -24.58 -18.57 -9.54
N ILE A 264 -23.38 -18.38 -10.12
CA ILE A 264 -22.29 -17.62 -9.49
C ILE A 264 -21.66 -16.63 -10.47
N HIS A 265 -21.13 -15.55 -9.92
CA HIS A 265 -20.16 -14.71 -10.62
C HIS A 265 -18.74 -15.24 -10.32
N LEU A 266 -18.01 -15.56 -11.37
CA LEU A 266 -16.59 -15.88 -11.29
C LEU A 266 -15.77 -14.59 -11.38
N PRO A 267 -14.64 -14.49 -10.65
CA PRO A 267 -13.78 -13.32 -10.74
C PRO A 267 -13.20 -13.17 -12.13
N ILE A 268 -13.09 -11.95 -12.62
CA ILE A 268 -12.47 -11.63 -13.89
C ILE A 268 -11.28 -10.68 -13.69
N PRO A 269 -10.18 -10.85 -14.44
CA PRO A 269 -9.10 -9.88 -14.46
C PRO A 269 -9.60 -8.51 -14.92
N THR A 270 -9.12 -7.44 -14.30
CA THR A 270 -9.28 -6.10 -14.86
C THR A 270 -8.64 -6.03 -16.24
N PRO A 271 -9.25 -5.40 -17.24
CA PRO A 271 -8.64 -5.25 -18.57
C PRO A 271 -7.22 -4.67 -18.48
N ASN A 272 -6.31 -5.20 -19.29
CA ASN A 272 -4.89 -4.84 -19.35
C ASN A 272 -4.09 -5.19 -18.08
N SER A 273 -4.64 -5.97 -17.16
CA SER A 273 -3.93 -6.45 -15.99
C SER A 273 -3.40 -7.88 -16.15
N ASN A 274 -2.38 -8.18 -15.36
CA ASN A 274 -1.86 -9.52 -15.15
C ASN A 274 -1.87 -9.80 -13.64
N PRO A 275 -2.99 -10.31 -13.09
CA PRO A 275 -3.17 -10.47 -11.66
C PRO A 275 -2.15 -11.42 -11.02
N SER A 276 -1.87 -11.18 -9.74
CA SER A 276 -1.20 -12.13 -8.86
C SER A 276 -2.18 -12.51 -7.75
N TRP A 277 -3.03 -13.49 -8.03
CA TRP A 277 -4.22 -13.78 -7.23
C TRP A 277 -3.88 -14.15 -5.78
N PHE A 278 -4.45 -13.42 -4.84
CA PHE A 278 -4.41 -13.77 -3.42
C PHE A 278 -5.46 -14.86 -3.10
N GLY A 279 -6.68 -14.68 -3.64
CA GLY A 279 -7.79 -15.58 -3.46
C GLY A 279 -8.62 -15.75 -4.74
N PHE A 280 -9.55 -16.69 -4.72
CA PHE A 280 -10.52 -16.92 -5.79
C PHE A 280 -11.93 -16.61 -5.23
N PRO A 281 -12.40 -15.36 -5.31
CA PRO A 281 -13.71 -14.99 -4.79
C PRO A 281 -14.83 -15.57 -5.66
N ILE A 282 -15.85 -16.10 -5.01
CA ILE A 282 -17.08 -16.60 -5.64
C ILE A 282 -18.24 -15.79 -5.08
N THR A 283 -18.98 -15.11 -5.96
CA THR A 283 -20.15 -14.33 -5.59
C THR A 283 -21.40 -15.04 -6.07
N LEU A 284 -22.34 -15.34 -5.19
CA LEU A 284 -23.62 -15.95 -5.56
C LEU A 284 -24.47 -14.91 -6.30
N LYS A 285 -25.16 -15.37 -7.36
CA LYS A 285 -26.15 -14.56 -8.05
C LYS A 285 -27.45 -14.48 -7.27
N ASP A 286 -28.15 -13.37 -7.38
CA ASP A 286 -29.48 -13.23 -6.79
C ASP A 286 -30.43 -14.30 -7.37
N GLY A 287 -31.21 -14.92 -6.49
CA GLY A 287 -32.17 -15.93 -6.89
C GLY A 287 -31.59 -17.29 -7.30
N CYS A 288 -30.30 -17.55 -7.09
CA CYS A 288 -29.67 -18.82 -7.43
C CYS A 288 -30.15 -20.04 -6.60
N GLY A 289 -31.02 -19.83 -5.62
CA GLY A 289 -31.58 -20.90 -4.76
C GLY A 289 -30.60 -21.45 -3.72
N VAL A 290 -29.42 -20.90 -3.60
CA VAL A 290 -28.37 -21.28 -2.63
C VAL A 290 -28.07 -20.08 -1.75
N SER A 291 -27.84 -20.30 -0.46
CA SER A 291 -27.36 -19.26 0.46
C SER A 291 -25.90 -19.49 0.82
N ARG A 292 -25.26 -18.46 1.33
CA ARG A 292 -23.89 -18.53 1.86
C ARG A 292 -23.81 -19.33 3.18
N VAL A 293 -24.94 -19.51 3.86
CA VAL A 293 -25.06 -20.18 5.16
C VAL A 293 -25.87 -21.47 4.99
#